data_96354b3b8a956ba5c3b48309d71dd1c2
#
_entry.id   96354b3b8a956ba5c3b48309d71dd1c2
#
_cell.length_a   1.000
_cell.length_b   1.000
_cell.length_c   1.000
_cell.angle_alpha   90.00
_cell.angle_beta   90.00
_cell.angle_gamma   90.00
#
_symmetry.space_group_name_H-M   'P 1'
#
loop_
_entity.id
_entity.type
_entity.pdbx_description
1 polymer ?
#
loop_
_entity_poly.entity_id
_entity_poly.type
_entity_poly.pdbx_seq_one_letter_code
_entity_poly.pdbx_strand_id
1 'polypeptide(L)'
;MDWNRLENESDFEWKKRLCIAKINKECDMDWCEIVSMLGLDISADHLRKTAYGIYEYDEYLHNCDGVARRILSISDLHIPFQLPITTFEEYKGRVDILQINGDVLDCQSLSKFSKMYRISPMEEIIEARQYLIDLIEYIGANEVYINYGNHDIRMGNYFAKNLDTDILELMPNNAIELIVQDGFRHYNKRTKQNVYYPPIKD
;
A
#
# COMPACT_ATOMS: atom_id res chain seq x y z
N MET A 1 -16.69 42.14 3.77
CA MET A 1 -16.34 41.31 2.59
C MET A 1 -17.65 40.94 1.91
N ASP A 2 -17.74 40.99 0.58
CA ASP A 2 -18.96 40.59 -0.13
C ASP A 2 -18.96 39.07 -0.29
N TRP A 3 -19.96 38.42 0.29
CA TRP A 3 -20.13 36.97 0.27
C TRP A 3 -21.01 36.47 -0.87
N ASN A 4 -21.55 37.38 -1.70
CA ASN A 4 -22.33 36.99 -2.86
C ASN A 4 -21.46 36.20 -3.87
N ARG A 5 -22.16 35.48 -4.73
CA ARG A 5 -21.50 34.71 -5.82
C ARG A 5 -20.77 35.66 -6.78
N LEU A 6 -19.55 35.32 -7.13
CA LEU A 6 -18.76 36.06 -8.12
C LEU A 6 -19.20 35.73 -9.56
N GLU A 7 -18.94 36.63 -10.50
CA GLU A 7 -19.49 36.59 -11.87
C GLU A 7 -19.09 35.31 -12.66
N ASN A 8 -17.95 34.72 -12.37
CA ASN A 8 -17.46 33.48 -13.02
C ASN A 8 -17.33 32.28 -12.08
N GLU A 9 -17.95 32.35 -10.92
CA GLU A 9 -17.87 31.31 -9.90
C GLU A 9 -19.00 30.28 -10.08
N SER A 10 -18.68 28.99 -10.09
CA SER A 10 -19.69 27.94 -10.06
C SER A 10 -20.37 27.86 -8.69
N ASP A 11 -21.57 27.22 -8.61
CA ASP A 11 -22.25 27.01 -7.33
C ASP A 11 -21.40 26.23 -6.32
N PHE A 12 -20.59 25.30 -6.81
CA PHE A 12 -19.69 24.51 -5.98
C PHE A 12 -18.53 25.34 -5.41
N GLU A 13 -17.90 26.18 -6.25
CA GLU A 13 -16.80 27.05 -5.83
C GLU A 13 -17.29 28.11 -4.83
N TRP A 14 -18.45 28.72 -5.07
CA TRP A 14 -19.07 29.62 -4.14
C TRP A 14 -19.35 28.97 -2.77
N LYS A 15 -19.97 27.80 -2.77
CA LYS A 15 -20.21 27.00 -1.56
C LYS A 15 -18.89 26.68 -0.84
N LYS A 16 -17.88 26.23 -1.57
CA LYS A 16 -16.56 25.92 -1.03
C LYS A 16 -15.92 27.15 -0.37
N ARG A 17 -15.90 28.27 -1.07
CA ARG A 17 -15.34 29.55 -0.58
C ARG A 17 -16.01 30.02 0.71
N LEU A 18 -17.32 30.02 0.76
CA LEU A 18 -18.09 30.40 1.98
C LEU A 18 -17.80 29.45 3.15
N CYS A 19 -17.78 28.15 2.90
CA CYS A 19 -17.52 27.16 3.95
C CYS A 19 -16.10 27.30 4.50
N ILE A 20 -15.10 27.45 3.65
CA ILE A 20 -13.71 27.64 4.06
C ILE A 20 -13.55 28.93 4.85
N ALA A 21 -14.09 30.05 4.37
CA ALA A 21 -14.05 31.32 5.08
C ALA A 21 -14.71 31.25 6.47
N LYS A 22 -15.79 30.47 6.60
CA LYS A 22 -16.45 30.23 7.90
C LYS A 22 -15.57 29.41 8.85
N ILE A 23 -14.91 28.35 8.35
CA ILE A 23 -13.99 27.51 9.15
C ILE A 23 -12.81 28.36 9.63
N ASN A 24 -12.26 29.20 8.76
CA ASN A 24 -11.13 30.09 9.06
C ASN A 24 -11.51 31.31 9.92
N LYS A 25 -12.79 31.45 10.29
CA LYS A 25 -13.31 32.59 11.06
C LYS A 25 -13.21 33.94 10.33
N GLU A 26 -13.19 33.94 9.02
CA GLU A 26 -13.19 35.11 8.15
C GLU A 26 -14.59 35.58 7.82
N CYS A 27 -15.60 34.71 7.99
CA CYS A 27 -17.00 34.94 7.75
C CYS A 27 -17.76 34.94 9.08
N ASP A 28 -18.45 36.04 9.38
CA ASP A 28 -19.22 36.22 10.62
C ASP A 28 -20.60 35.57 10.58
N MET A 29 -21.14 35.22 9.39
CA MET A 29 -22.43 34.54 9.25
C MET A 29 -22.44 33.21 9.99
N ASP A 30 -23.56 32.84 10.58
CA ASP A 30 -23.73 31.50 11.13
C ASP A 30 -24.02 30.46 10.03
N TRP A 31 -24.01 29.18 10.39
CA TRP A 31 -24.23 28.10 9.42
C TRP A 31 -25.64 28.08 8.84
N CYS A 32 -26.64 28.59 9.57
CA CYS A 32 -28.03 28.72 9.09
C CYS A 32 -28.13 29.81 8.04
N GLU A 33 -27.44 30.94 8.26
CA GLU A 33 -27.39 32.05 7.32
C GLU A 33 -26.69 31.62 6.03
N ILE A 34 -25.61 30.85 6.12
CA ILE A 34 -24.90 30.30 4.95
C ILE A 34 -25.78 29.33 4.16
N VAL A 35 -26.52 28.43 4.82
CA VAL A 35 -27.49 27.53 4.18
C VAL A 35 -28.53 28.31 3.42
N SER A 36 -29.10 29.36 4.08
CA SER A 36 -30.14 30.24 3.47
C SER A 36 -29.59 31.00 2.27
N MET A 37 -28.38 31.55 2.37
CA MET A 37 -27.72 32.29 1.30
C MET A 37 -27.44 31.42 0.08
N LEU A 38 -27.00 30.18 0.29
CA LEU A 38 -26.74 29.20 -0.76
C LEU A 38 -28.01 28.56 -1.33
N GLY A 39 -29.19 28.82 -0.74
CA GLY A 39 -30.46 28.22 -1.17
C GLY A 39 -30.51 26.70 -1.05
N LEU A 40 -29.79 26.12 -0.06
CA LEU A 40 -29.66 24.68 0.10
C LEU A 40 -30.80 24.12 0.96
N ASP A 41 -31.37 22.98 0.56
CA ASP A 41 -32.38 22.22 1.33
C ASP A 41 -31.67 21.16 2.22
N ILE A 42 -30.81 21.62 3.11
CA ILE A 42 -30.09 20.80 4.07
C ILE A 42 -29.99 21.49 5.43
N SER A 43 -29.78 20.74 6.50
CA SER A 43 -29.55 21.33 7.81
C SER A 43 -28.18 22.02 7.93
N ALA A 44 -28.08 23.04 8.76
CA ALA A 44 -26.84 23.72 9.09
C ALA A 44 -25.76 22.75 9.61
N ASP A 45 -26.13 21.75 10.41
CA ASP A 45 -25.20 20.72 10.92
C ASP A 45 -24.68 19.81 9.78
N HIS A 46 -25.52 19.47 8.81
CA HIS A 46 -25.12 18.73 7.63
C HIS A 46 -24.12 19.54 6.79
N LEU A 47 -24.40 20.82 6.53
CA LEU A 47 -23.47 21.67 5.80
C LEU A 47 -22.14 21.80 6.53
N ARG A 48 -22.17 22.01 7.85
CA ARG A 48 -20.97 22.12 8.68
C ARG A 48 -20.09 20.87 8.55
N LYS A 49 -20.66 19.67 8.72
CA LYS A 49 -19.91 18.40 8.61
C LYS A 49 -19.30 18.21 7.23
N THR A 50 -20.07 18.54 6.18
CA THR A 50 -19.58 18.48 4.80
C THR A 50 -18.46 19.48 4.55
N ALA A 51 -18.57 20.68 5.11
CA ALA A 51 -17.56 21.74 4.98
C ALA A 51 -16.22 21.35 5.62
N TYR A 52 -16.24 20.74 6.81
CA TYR A 52 -15.00 20.23 7.44
C TYR A 52 -14.37 19.13 6.60
N GLY A 53 -15.14 18.20 6.03
CA GLY A 53 -14.59 17.19 5.13
C GLY A 53 -13.95 17.78 3.87
N ILE A 54 -14.56 18.82 3.28
CA ILE A 54 -13.99 19.53 2.12
C ILE A 54 -12.71 20.27 2.53
N TYR A 55 -12.69 20.91 3.69
CA TYR A 55 -11.54 21.65 4.21
C TYR A 55 -10.35 20.72 4.48
N GLU A 56 -10.59 19.61 5.17
CA GLU A 56 -9.55 18.59 5.43
C GLU A 56 -8.97 18.01 4.14
N TYR A 57 -9.83 17.78 3.13
CA TYR A 57 -9.38 17.29 1.83
C TYR A 57 -8.58 18.36 1.06
N ASP A 58 -9.00 19.61 1.10
CA ASP A 58 -8.31 20.73 0.45
C ASP A 58 -6.95 20.98 1.13
N GLU A 59 -6.87 20.94 2.45
CA GLU A 59 -5.63 21.04 3.22
C GLU A 59 -4.69 19.86 2.90
N TYR A 60 -5.24 18.65 2.79
CA TYR A 60 -4.50 17.48 2.35
C TYR A 60 -3.90 17.69 0.95
N LEU A 61 -4.67 18.19 -0.02
CA LEU A 61 -4.19 18.46 -1.37
C LEU A 61 -3.12 19.58 -1.43
N HIS A 62 -3.21 20.59 -0.55
CA HIS A 62 -2.22 21.66 -0.48
C HIS A 62 -0.92 21.20 0.21
N ASN A 63 -1.02 20.30 1.16
CA ASN A 63 0.13 19.72 1.87
C ASN A 63 0.81 18.58 1.08
N CYS A 64 0.09 17.95 0.16
CA CYS A 64 0.69 17.13 -0.88
C CYS A 64 1.25 18.09 -1.93
N ASP A 65 2.53 18.02 -2.26
CA ASP A 65 3.28 18.89 -3.20
C ASP A 65 2.64 19.10 -4.60
N GLY A 66 1.33 18.94 -4.73
CA GLY A 66 0.56 19.08 -5.98
C GLY A 66 0.94 18.06 -7.06
N VAL A 67 1.83 17.13 -6.76
CA VAL A 67 2.27 16.08 -7.67
C VAL A 67 1.35 14.89 -7.53
N ALA A 68 0.50 14.68 -8.52
CA ALA A 68 -0.27 13.44 -8.60
C ALA A 68 0.70 12.26 -8.72
N ARG A 69 0.71 11.35 -7.72
CA ARG A 69 1.52 10.14 -7.75
C ARG A 69 0.72 8.98 -8.33
N ARG A 70 1.32 8.25 -9.24
CA ARG A 70 0.71 7.04 -9.83
C ARG A 70 1.12 5.83 -9.02
N ILE A 71 0.15 5.17 -8.43
CA ILE A 71 0.35 4.00 -7.59
C ILE A 71 -0.12 2.76 -8.34
N LEU A 72 0.76 1.77 -8.49
CA LEU A 72 0.38 0.41 -8.89
C LEU A 72 0.27 -0.43 -7.62
N SER A 73 -0.95 -0.90 -7.34
CA SER A 73 -1.23 -1.78 -6.23
C SER A 73 -1.51 -3.19 -6.74
N ILE A 74 -0.74 -4.17 -6.29
CA ILE A 74 -0.86 -5.58 -6.64
C ILE A 74 -0.93 -6.44 -5.39
N SER A 75 -1.56 -7.62 -5.47
CA SER A 75 -1.64 -8.61 -4.39
C SER A 75 -1.67 -10.02 -4.95
N ASP A 76 -1.62 -11.02 -4.08
CA ASP A 76 -1.89 -12.42 -4.42
C ASP A 76 -0.97 -12.95 -5.53
N LEU A 77 0.31 -12.67 -5.45
CA LEU A 77 1.29 -13.20 -6.40
C LEU A 77 1.44 -14.72 -6.29
N HIS A 78 1.35 -15.26 -5.08
CA HIS A 78 1.40 -16.71 -4.80
C HIS A 78 2.56 -17.42 -5.51
N ILE A 79 3.76 -16.88 -5.41
CA ILE A 79 4.96 -17.47 -6.00
C ILE A 79 5.15 -18.90 -5.47
N PRO A 80 5.35 -19.90 -6.33
CA PRO A 80 5.79 -19.84 -7.73
C PRO A 80 4.68 -19.92 -8.79
N PHE A 81 3.45 -19.54 -8.50
CA PHE A 81 2.31 -19.62 -9.42
C PHE A 81 1.95 -18.25 -10.04
N GLN A 82 2.81 -17.28 -9.85
CA GLN A 82 2.65 -15.90 -10.28
C GLN A 82 2.50 -15.74 -11.80
N LEU A 83 1.88 -14.63 -12.19
CA LEU A 83 1.82 -14.22 -13.58
C LEU A 83 3.20 -13.78 -14.10
N PRO A 84 3.47 -13.90 -15.40
CA PRO A 84 4.68 -13.36 -16.00
C PRO A 84 4.79 -11.85 -15.79
N ILE A 85 6.00 -11.33 -15.56
CA ILE A 85 6.27 -9.90 -15.35
C ILE A 85 5.76 -9.05 -16.52
N THR A 86 5.77 -9.60 -17.74
CA THR A 86 5.24 -8.93 -18.94
C THR A 86 3.76 -8.56 -18.85
N THR A 87 3.00 -9.16 -17.92
CA THR A 87 1.62 -8.77 -17.63
C THR A 87 1.52 -7.30 -17.20
N PHE A 88 2.61 -6.74 -16.66
CA PHE A 88 2.69 -5.37 -16.18
C PHE A 88 3.31 -4.39 -17.20
N GLU A 89 3.42 -4.77 -18.49
CA GLU A 89 4.06 -3.95 -19.54
C GLU A 89 3.50 -2.53 -19.63
N GLU A 90 2.19 -2.36 -19.49
CA GLU A 90 1.55 -1.04 -19.58
C GLU A 90 1.96 -0.07 -18.45
N TYR A 91 2.46 -0.59 -17.33
CA TYR A 91 2.85 0.20 -16.15
C TYR A 91 4.34 0.55 -16.12
N LYS A 92 5.14 -0.05 -16.99
CA LYS A 92 6.60 0.13 -17.04
C LYS A 92 7.00 1.59 -17.22
N GLY A 93 7.76 2.12 -16.29
CA GLY A 93 8.23 3.51 -16.26
C GLY A 93 7.13 4.56 -16.08
N ARG A 94 5.92 4.13 -15.67
CA ARG A 94 4.76 5.02 -15.51
C ARG A 94 4.24 5.09 -14.08
N VAL A 95 4.89 4.40 -13.16
CA VAL A 95 4.47 4.24 -11.77
C VAL A 95 5.47 4.92 -10.86
N ASP A 96 4.98 5.75 -9.95
CA ASP A 96 5.79 6.41 -8.96
C ASP A 96 5.96 5.54 -7.70
N ILE A 97 4.91 4.81 -7.33
CA ILE A 97 4.87 3.93 -6.16
C ILE A 97 4.37 2.53 -6.58
N LEU A 98 5.15 1.50 -6.27
CA LEU A 98 4.72 0.10 -6.36
C LEU A 98 4.33 -0.39 -4.97
N GLN A 99 3.08 -0.80 -4.80
CA GLN A 99 2.57 -1.35 -3.55
C GLN A 99 2.18 -2.81 -3.73
N ILE A 100 2.83 -3.71 -2.99
CA ILE A 100 2.56 -5.15 -3.00
C ILE A 100 1.87 -5.51 -1.69
N ASN A 101 0.59 -5.91 -1.77
CA ASN A 101 -0.31 -6.05 -0.62
C ASN A 101 -0.50 -7.51 -0.20
N GLY A 102 0.58 -8.19 0.12
CA GLY A 102 0.56 -9.51 0.71
C GLY A 102 0.37 -10.67 -0.26
N ASP A 103 0.46 -11.87 0.31
CA ASP A 103 0.41 -13.16 -0.36
C ASP A 103 1.40 -13.25 -1.55
N VAL A 104 2.62 -12.77 -1.28
CA VAL A 104 3.73 -12.83 -2.25
C VAL A 104 4.16 -14.26 -2.46
N LEU A 105 4.37 -15.02 -1.38
CA LEU A 105 4.67 -16.45 -1.44
C LEU A 105 3.38 -17.27 -1.21
N ASP A 106 3.29 -18.43 -1.87
CA ASP A 106 2.22 -19.37 -1.55
C ASP A 106 2.47 -20.13 -0.25
N CYS A 107 3.73 -20.34 0.12
CA CYS A 107 4.16 -21.11 1.29
C CYS A 107 3.42 -22.46 1.41
N GLN A 108 3.23 -23.11 0.26
CA GLN A 108 2.38 -24.29 0.12
C GLN A 108 2.82 -25.44 1.03
N SER A 109 4.13 -25.67 1.10
CA SER A 109 4.67 -26.77 1.91
C SER A 109 4.40 -26.62 3.42
N LEU A 110 4.18 -25.38 3.88
CA LEU A 110 3.89 -25.02 5.26
C LEU A 110 2.38 -24.96 5.56
N SER A 111 1.55 -25.08 4.52
CA SER A 111 0.09 -25.12 4.65
C SER A 111 -0.37 -26.39 5.36
N LYS A 112 -1.45 -26.29 6.14
CA LYS A 112 -2.11 -27.44 6.79
C LYS A 112 -3.00 -28.26 5.85
N PHE A 113 -3.26 -27.79 4.65
CA PHE A 113 -4.11 -28.49 3.68
C PHE A 113 -3.37 -29.61 2.98
N SER A 114 -4.12 -30.62 2.49
CA SER A 114 -3.57 -31.73 1.70
C SER A 114 -2.96 -31.23 0.40
N LYS A 115 -1.84 -31.82 -0.02
CA LYS A 115 -1.04 -31.39 -1.16
C LYS A 115 -0.77 -32.56 -2.08
N MET A 116 -0.93 -32.34 -3.38
CA MET A 116 -0.57 -33.33 -4.42
C MET A 116 0.94 -33.34 -4.68
N TYR A 117 1.61 -32.21 -4.47
CA TYR A 117 3.06 -32.06 -4.61
C TYR A 117 3.57 -31.07 -3.55
N ARG A 118 4.88 -31.07 -3.32
CA ARG A 118 5.51 -30.15 -2.38
C ARG A 118 6.65 -29.43 -3.06
N ILE A 119 6.64 -28.09 -2.96
CA ILE A 119 7.77 -27.26 -3.34
C ILE A 119 8.58 -27.01 -2.06
N SER A 120 9.91 -27.00 -2.18
CA SER A 120 10.77 -26.67 -1.06
C SER A 120 10.52 -25.21 -0.62
N PRO A 121 10.29 -24.92 0.67
CA PRO A 121 10.16 -23.53 1.13
C PRO A 121 11.33 -22.65 0.72
N MET A 122 12.52 -23.22 0.69
CA MET A 122 13.73 -22.47 0.28
C MET A 122 13.73 -22.15 -1.22
N GLU A 123 13.25 -23.08 -2.06
CA GLU A 123 13.11 -22.82 -3.50
C GLU A 123 12.06 -21.72 -3.75
N GLU A 124 10.94 -21.74 -3.06
CA GLU A 124 9.92 -20.71 -3.08
C GLU A 124 10.49 -19.34 -2.70
N ILE A 125 11.25 -19.27 -1.60
CA ILE A 125 11.86 -18.02 -1.11
C ILE A 125 12.88 -17.46 -2.13
N ILE A 126 13.70 -18.32 -2.73
CA ILE A 126 14.69 -17.91 -3.74
C ILE A 126 13.98 -17.36 -4.98
N GLU A 127 12.94 -18.06 -5.44
CA GLU A 127 12.16 -17.63 -6.62
C GLU A 127 11.41 -16.32 -6.34
N ALA A 128 10.79 -16.20 -5.17
CA ALA A 128 10.10 -14.98 -4.77
C ALA A 128 11.06 -13.78 -4.72
N ARG A 129 12.25 -13.97 -4.14
CA ARG A 129 13.27 -12.92 -4.12
C ARG A 129 13.66 -12.47 -5.53
N GLN A 130 13.91 -13.42 -6.43
CA GLN A 130 14.28 -13.07 -7.80
C GLN A 130 13.13 -12.36 -8.53
N TYR A 131 11.93 -12.90 -8.42
CA TYR A 131 10.75 -12.28 -9.03
C TYR A 131 10.49 -10.86 -8.53
N LEU A 132 10.65 -10.61 -7.22
CA LEU A 132 10.50 -9.27 -6.66
C LEU A 132 11.53 -8.29 -7.21
N ILE A 133 12.79 -8.70 -7.30
CA ILE A 133 13.86 -7.88 -7.90
C ILE A 133 13.51 -7.54 -9.35
N ASP A 134 13.21 -8.56 -10.15
CA ASP A 134 12.90 -8.39 -11.56
C ASP A 134 11.65 -7.52 -11.77
N LEU A 135 10.62 -7.67 -10.91
CA LEU A 135 9.40 -6.86 -10.96
C LEU A 135 9.67 -5.39 -10.61
N ILE A 136 10.43 -5.13 -9.55
CA ILE A 136 10.79 -3.78 -9.11
C ILE A 136 11.59 -3.07 -10.22
N GLU A 137 12.60 -3.74 -10.76
CA GLU A 137 13.40 -3.22 -11.86
C GLU A 137 12.57 -2.99 -13.13
N TYR A 138 11.66 -3.91 -13.45
CA TYR A 138 10.81 -3.82 -14.64
C TYR A 138 9.82 -2.66 -14.57
N ILE A 139 9.17 -2.47 -13.43
CA ILE A 139 8.23 -1.36 -13.19
C ILE A 139 8.98 -0.04 -13.13
N GLY A 140 10.14 0.00 -12.46
CA GLY A 140 10.96 1.19 -12.29
C GLY A 140 10.29 2.26 -11.41
N ALA A 141 9.55 1.85 -10.38
CA ALA A 141 8.94 2.75 -9.41
C ALA A 141 10.02 3.38 -8.50
N ASN A 142 9.80 4.64 -8.09
CA ASN A 142 10.72 5.34 -7.19
C ASN A 142 10.62 4.86 -5.74
N GLU A 143 9.44 4.41 -5.34
CA GLU A 143 9.14 3.90 -4.00
C GLU A 143 8.46 2.54 -4.10
N VAL A 144 8.84 1.62 -3.21
CA VAL A 144 8.25 0.28 -3.15
C VAL A 144 7.82 -0.03 -1.74
N TYR A 145 6.57 -0.43 -1.56
CA TYR A 145 6.00 -0.87 -0.29
C TYR A 145 5.57 -2.32 -0.40
N ILE A 146 6.05 -3.16 0.49
CA ILE A 146 5.71 -4.58 0.52
C ILE A 146 5.09 -4.91 1.88
N ASN A 147 3.82 -5.28 1.86
CA ASN A 147 3.11 -5.81 3.02
C ASN A 147 3.08 -7.34 2.93
N TYR A 148 3.03 -8.01 4.06
CA TYR A 148 2.86 -9.46 4.10
C TYR A 148 1.38 -9.83 4.29
N GLY A 149 0.97 -10.94 3.66
CA GLY A 149 -0.37 -11.51 3.77
C GLY A 149 -0.41 -12.77 4.66
N ASN A 150 -1.54 -13.45 4.63
CA ASN A 150 -1.75 -14.64 5.45
C ASN A 150 -0.93 -15.86 4.97
N HIS A 151 -0.52 -15.91 3.72
CA HIS A 151 0.38 -16.94 3.22
C HIS A 151 1.82 -16.68 3.66
N ASP A 152 2.29 -15.46 3.60
CA ASP A 152 3.67 -15.08 3.96
C ASP A 152 3.98 -15.37 5.43
N ILE A 153 3.00 -15.22 6.34
CA ILE A 153 3.18 -15.52 7.77
C ILE A 153 3.15 -17.02 8.11
N ARG A 154 2.86 -17.90 7.14
CA ARG A 154 2.84 -19.37 7.40
C ARG A 154 4.18 -19.89 7.91
N MET A 155 5.28 -19.28 7.49
CA MET A 155 6.62 -19.61 7.94
C MET A 155 6.79 -19.29 9.44
N GLY A 156 6.44 -18.09 9.87
CA GLY A 156 6.48 -17.70 11.29
C GLY A 156 5.56 -18.58 12.14
N ASN A 157 4.35 -18.84 11.66
CA ASN A 157 3.41 -19.75 12.33
C ASN A 157 3.95 -21.18 12.46
N TYR A 158 4.69 -21.67 11.48
CA TYR A 158 5.35 -22.95 11.54
C TYR A 158 6.46 -22.94 12.59
N PHE A 159 7.28 -21.89 12.66
CA PHE A 159 8.30 -21.75 13.69
C PHE A 159 7.70 -21.67 15.08
N ALA A 160 6.69 -20.82 15.28
CA ALA A 160 5.98 -20.67 16.56
C ALA A 160 5.39 -21.97 17.09
N LYS A 161 4.99 -22.88 16.19
CA LYS A 161 4.43 -24.18 16.55
C LYS A 161 5.49 -25.24 16.88
N ASN A 162 6.69 -25.15 16.30
CA ASN A 162 7.66 -26.25 16.30
C ASN A 162 8.98 -25.92 17.00
N LEU A 163 9.24 -24.65 17.35
CA LEU A 163 10.46 -24.21 18.00
C LEU A 163 10.18 -23.74 19.43
N ASP A 164 11.19 -23.84 20.27
CA ASP A 164 11.18 -23.29 21.61
C ASP A 164 11.19 -21.75 21.54
N THR A 165 10.61 -21.08 22.56
CA THR A 165 10.46 -19.64 22.62
C THR A 165 11.78 -18.90 22.45
N ASP A 166 12.83 -19.37 23.13
CA ASP A 166 14.17 -18.77 23.08
C ASP A 166 14.80 -18.84 21.69
N ILE A 167 14.48 -19.90 20.93
CA ILE A 167 14.97 -20.06 19.55
C ILE A 167 14.12 -19.23 18.59
N LEU A 168 12.82 -19.12 18.88
CA LEU A 168 11.89 -18.35 18.04
C LEU A 168 12.28 -16.89 17.93
N GLU A 169 12.84 -16.28 18.99
CA GLU A 169 13.33 -14.90 18.98
C GLU A 169 14.47 -14.65 17.97
N LEU A 170 15.14 -15.72 17.52
CA LEU A 170 16.22 -15.64 16.53
C LEU A 170 15.74 -15.85 15.09
N MET A 171 14.45 -16.14 14.90
CA MET A 171 13.88 -16.45 13.60
C MET A 171 13.13 -15.26 13.01
N PRO A 172 13.13 -15.09 11.68
CA PRO A 172 12.31 -14.06 11.02
C PRO A 172 10.83 -14.33 11.27
N ASN A 173 10.04 -13.27 11.41
CA ASN A 173 8.60 -13.39 11.67
C ASN A 173 7.82 -13.93 10.46
N ASN A 174 8.32 -13.66 9.26
CA ASN A 174 7.69 -14.09 8.01
C ASN A 174 8.73 -14.19 6.87
N ALA A 175 8.30 -14.76 5.74
CA ALA A 175 9.18 -14.93 4.59
C ALA A 175 9.58 -13.61 3.91
N ILE A 176 8.74 -12.59 3.96
CA ILE A 176 9.03 -11.28 3.36
C ILE A 176 10.14 -10.57 4.14
N GLU A 177 10.11 -10.60 5.47
CA GLU A 177 11.17 -10.05 6.32
C GLU A 177 12.53 -10.66 5.98
N LEU A 178 12.56 -12.00 5.83
CA LEU A 178 13.76 -12.72 5.43
C LEU A 178 14.30 -12.27 4.06
N ILE A 179 13.42 -12.05 3.09
CA ILE A 179 13.80 -11.63 1.73
C ILE A 179 14.24 -10.17 1.68
N VAL A 180 13.48 -9.29 2.35
CA VAL A 180 13.63 -7.84 2.20
C VAL A 180 14.63 -7.24 3.17
N GLN A 181 14.66 -7.73 4.43
CA GLN A 181 15.41 -7.08 5.51
C GLN A 181 16.67 -7.83 5.94
N ASP A 182 16.60 -9.17 6.08
CA ASP A 182 17.64 -9.95 6.72
C ASP A 182 18.66 -10.54 5.72
N GLY A 183 18.15 -10.95 4.56
CA GLY A 183 18.90 -11.85 3.67
C GLY A 183 19.04 -13.26 4.28
N PHE A 184 19.55 -14.20 3.50
CA PHE A 184 19.65 -15.58 3.94
C PHE A 184 20.77 -16.34 3.24
N ARG A 185 21.15 -17.49 3.82
CA ARG A 185 22.11 -18.42 3.22
C ARG A 185 21.42 -19.72 2.86
N HIS A 186 21.76 -20.26 1.72
CA HIS A 186 21.29 -21.56 1.27
C HIS A 186 22.45 -22.44 0.80
N TYR A 187 22.47 -23.68 1.28
CA TYR A 187 23.40 -24.68 0.75
C TYR A 187 22.82 -25.32 -0.50
N ASN A 188 23.37 -24.95 -1.64
CA ASN A 188 23.00 -25.53 -2.92
C ASN A 188 23.59 -26.96 -3.04
N LYS A 189 22.72 -27.96 -2.92
CA LYS A 189 23.12 -29.38 -2.97
C LYS A 189 23.75 -29.78 -4.32
N ARG A 190 23.38 -29.10 -5.42
CA ARG A 190 23.86 -29.38 -6.79
C ARG A 190 25.27 -28.87 -6.98
N THR A 191 25.56 -27.64 -6.55
CA THR A 191 26.88 -27.03 -6.66
C THR A 191 27.81 -27.33 -5.46
N LYS A 192 27.22 -27.87 -4.37
CA LYS A 192 27.89 -28.10 -3.09
C LYS A 192 28.50 -26.84 -2.46
N GLN A 193 27.84 -25.71 -2.67
CA GLN A 193 28.28 -24.40 -2.18
C GLN A 193 27.20 -23.72 -1.33
N ASN A 194 27.65 -22.95 -0.34
CA ASN A 194 26.80 -22.02 0.36
C ASN A 194 26.68 -20.75 -0.47
N VAL A 195 25.44 -20.39 -0.80
CA VAL A 195 25.11 -19.15 -1.51
C VAL A 195 24.47 -18.20 -0.51
N TYR A 196 24.93 -16.95 -0.48
CA TYR A 196 24.31 -15.88 0.28
C TYR A 196 23.41 -15.04 -0.63
N TYR A 197 22.21 -14.86 -0.21
CA TYR A 197 21.21 -13.99 -0.84
C TYR A 197 21.06 -12.74 0.04
N PRO A 198 21.60 -11.58 -0.37
CA PRO A 198 21.49 -10.36 0.40
C PRO A 198 20.03 -9.88 0.44
N PRO A 199 19.64 -9.05 1.43
CA PRO A 199 18.32 -8.42 1.44
C PRO A 199 18.11 -7.58 0.18
N ILE A 200 16.83 -7.39 -0.20
CA ILE A 200 16.48 -6.52 -1.35
C ILE A 200 16.63 -5.05 -0.98
N LYS A 201 16.40 -4.73 0.29
CA LYS A 201 16.51 -3.36 0.82
C LYS A 201 17.97 -2.93 0.91
N ASP A 202 18.28 -1.81 0.28
CA ASP A 202 19.52 -1.05 0.49
C ASP A 202 19.39 -0.10 1.69
#